data_e6c3d4ceb328dcfbb99a6eeb7262b8f4
#
_entry.id   e6c3d4ceb328dcfbb99a6eeb7262b8f4
#
_cell.length_a   1.000
_cell.length_b   1.000
_cell.length_c   1.000
_cell.angle_alpha   90.00
_cell.angle_beta   90.00
_cell.angle_gamma   90.00
#
_symmetry.space_group_name_H-M   'P 1'
#
loop_
_entity.id
_entity.type
_entity.pdbx_description
1 polymer ?
#
loop_
_entity_poly.entity_id
_entity_poly.type
_entity_poly.pdbx_seq_one_letter_code
_entity_poly.pdbx_strand_id
1 'polypeptide(L)'
;MENFINNAPFIVVLLCLIVGFVFLVKGADLFVEGSSSVAKRFKVPSLIIGLTIVAMGTSLPETAVSVAASIAHNNTLAVSNVTGSNIFNLMVVIGVCALMTPVVVDGASLKRDFPFSMICAILLLVMGTIGMTLGRVDGIILLGCFAGYIFYLVRHTLKQNRQSSDEEVDEIPLISMPKAVIFILIGAVGIAVGGDVVVDSASRIAIDLGMSQTLVGLTIVSIGTSLPELVTSIVAARKNEVDMALGNAVGSCIFNILMVLGVASAISPIAFIQENIIDIIVLVVFSLIVWIMAWTKREIKRGEGIIMLLMYAAYTAYIIIR
;
A
#
# COMPACT_ATOMS: atom_id res chain seq x y z
N MET A 1 -0.05 4.39 -22.43
CA MET A 1 0.93 3.31 -22.58
C MET A 1 0.22 2.04 -23.01
N GLU A 2 -0.93 1.74 -22.46
CA GLU A 2 -1.76 0.58 -22.76
C GLU A 2 -2.01 0.36 -24.27
N ASN A 3 -2.47 1.36 -25.01
CA ASN A 3 -2.69 1.26 -26.46
C ASN A 3 -1.43 0.88 -27.26
N PHE A 4 -0.25 1.28 -26.82
CA PHE A 4 1.01 0.91 -27.44
C PHE A 4 1.33 -0.58 -27.19
N ILE A 5 1.23 -1.01 -25.93
CA ILE A 5 1.50 -2.38 -25.48
C ILE A 5 0.53 -3.36 -26.14
N ASN A 6 -0.76 -3.00 -26.22
CA ASN A 6 -1.79 -3.84 -26.82
C ASN A 6 -1.61 -4.08 -28.33
N ASN A 7 -0.96 -3.17 -29.04
CA ASN A 7 -0.69 -3.29 -30.48
C ASN A 7 0.75 -3.70 -30.81
N ALA A 8 1.63 -3.85 -29.80
CA ALA A 8 3.02 -4.19 -30.02
C ALA A 8 3.23 -5.69 -30.30
N PRO A 9 4.27 -6.08 -31.05
CA PRO A 9 4.70 -7.47 -31.18
C PRO A 9 5.05 -8.07 -29.81
N PHE A 10 4.82 -9.36 -29.62
CA PHE A 10 5.04 -10.06 -28.36
C PHE A 10 6.43 -9.81 -27.73
N ILE A 11 7.48 -9.78 -28.58
CA ILE A 11 8.85 -9.54 -28.12
C ILE A 11 9.01 -8.11 -27.53
N VAL A 12 8.30 -7.13 -28.09
CA VAL A 12 8.30 -5.75 -27.59
C VAL A 12 7.56 -5.68 -26.25
N VAL A 13 6.46 -6.41 -26.10
CA VAL A 13 5.72 -6.50 -24.82
C VAL A 13 6.61 -7.11 -23.72
N LEU A 14 7.38 -8.16 -24.05
CA LEU A 14 8.32 -8.76 -23.12
C LEU A 14 9.45 -7.79 -22.72
N LEU A 15 9.94 -7.00 -23.66
CA LEU A 15 10.93 -5.94 -23.37
C LEU A 15 10.30 -4.84 -22.49
N CYS A 16 9.07 -4.44 -22.76
CA CYS A 16 8.33 -3.48 -21.92
C CYS A 16 8.19 -4.02 -20.49
N LEU A 17 7.85 -5.30 -20.30
CA LEU A 17 7.77 -5.93 -19.00
C LEU A 17 9.09 -5.82 -18.23
N ILE A 18 10.21 -6.16 -18.88
CA ILE A 18 11.54 -6.08 -18.26
C ILE A 18 11.89 -4.63 -17.91
N VAL A 19 11.66 -3.69 -18.82
CA VAL A 19 11.90 -2.26 -18.62
C VAL A 19 11.01 -1.73 -17.47
N GLY A 20 9.75 -2.13 -17.44
CA GLY A 20 8.83 -1.78 -16.36
C GLY A 20 9.34 -2.24 -14.99
N PHE A 21 9.82 -3.47 -14.87
CA PHE A 21 10.44 -3.97 -13.64
C PHE A 21 11.71 -3.20 -13.27
N VAL A 22 12.54 -2.82 -14.23
CA VAL A 22 13.73 -2.00 -13.98
C VAL A 22 13.34 -0.62 -13.42
N PHE A 23 12.35 0.04 -14.03
CA PHE A 23 11.83 1.33 -13.51
C PHE A 23 11.23 1.18 -12.12
N LEU A 24 10.44 0.14 -11.89
CA LEU A 24 9.81 -0.13 -10.60
C LEU A 24 10.86 -0.34 -9.50
N VAL A 25 11.85 -1.21 -9.73
CA VAL A 25 12.90 -1.53 -8.73
C VAL A 25 13.84 -0.34 -8.52
N LYS A 26 14.30 0.32 -9.59
CA LYS A 26 15.18 1.49 -9.47
C LYS A 26 14.45 2.71 -8.91
N GLY A 27 13.18 2.87 -9.27
CA GLY A 27 12.31 3.88 -8.67
C GLY A 27 12.17 3.68 -7.16
N ALA A 28 11.89 2.44 -6.72
CA ALA A 28 11.81 2.09 -5.31
C ALA A 28 13.15 2.31 -4.58
N ASP A 29 14.27 1.99 -5.22
CA ASP A 29 15.61 2.19 -4.65
C ASP A 29 15.90 3.67 -4.36
N LEU A 30 15.62 4.56 -5.32
CA LEU A 30 15.73 6.01 -5.16
C LEU A 30 14.74 6.54 -4.12
N PHE A 31 13.51 6.08 -4.17
CA PHE A 31 12.43 6.53 -3.28
C PHE A 31 12.74 6.21 -1.81
N VAL A 32 13.18 4.99 -1.52
CA VAL A 32 13.58 4.55 -0.18
C VAL A 32 14.82 5.33 0.29
N GLU A 33 15.84 5.52 -0.57
CA GLU A 33 17.03 6.26 -0.22
C GLU A 33 16.74 7.74 0.11
N GLY A 34 15.93 8.39 -0.72
CA GLY A 34 15.48 9.76 -0.47
C GLY A 34 14.67 9.88 0.81
N SER A 35 13.72 8.99 1.02
CA SER A 35 12.82 8.95 2.19
C SER A 35 13.59 8.67 3.48
N SER A 36 14.52 7.70 3.48
CA SER A 36 15.39 7.40 4.62
C SER A 36 16.31 8.56 4.96
N SER A 37 16.86 9.26 3.94
CA SER A 37 17.68 10.46 4.17
C SER A 37 16.89 11.61 4.81
N VAL A 38 15.64 11.82 4.40
CA VAL A 38 14.72 12.78 5.03
C VAL A 38 14.44 12.38 6.47
N ALA A 39 14.12 11.09 6.73
CA ALA A 39 13.88 10.55 8.06
C ALA A 39 15.04 10.90 9.01
N LYS A 40 16.25 10.53 8.62
CA LYS A 40 17.48 10.74 9.42
C LYS A 40 17.75 12.22 9.67
N ARG A 41 17.61 13.07 8.63
CA ARG A 41 17.87 14.50 8.73
C ARG A 41 16.93 15.21 9.71
N PHE A 42 15.66 14.84 9.70
CA PHE A 42 14.66 15.42 10.62
C PHE A 42 14.54 14.66 11.93
N LYS A 43 15.38 13.64 12.15
CA LYS A 43 15.32 12.73 13.31
C LYS A 43 13.92 12.12 13.48
N VAL A 44 13.26 11.80 12.35
CA VAL A 44 11.96 11.15 12.31
C VAL A 44 12.18 9.65 12.21
N PRO A 45 11.52 8.82 13.04
CA PRO A 45 11.58 7.37 12.89
C PRO A 45 11.22 6.91 11.47
N SER A 46 12.00 5.96 10.91
CA SER A 46 11.76 5.42 9.56
C SER A 46 10.34 4.87 9.39
N LEU A 47 9.75 4.32 10.46
CA LEU A 47 8.34 3.90 10.51
C LEU A 47 7.38 5.04 10.14
N ILE A 48 7.56 6.24 10.72
CA ILE A 48 6.66 7.38 10.46
C ILE A 48 6.76 7.84 9.00
N ILE A 49 7.96 7.82 8.42
CA ILE A 49 8.14 8.10 6.99
C ILE A 49 7.48 7.02 6.13
N GLY A 50 7.58 5.75 6.56
CA GLY A 50 6.84 4.65 5.94
C GLY A 50 5.33 4.86 5.97
N LEU A 51 4.77 5.19 7.15
CA LEU A 51 3.34 5.46 7.37
C LEU A 51 2.81 6.70 6.62
N THR A 52 3.69 7.57 6.13
CA THR A 52 3.31 8.84 5.49
C THR A 52 3.82 8.95 4.06
N ILE A 53 5.04 9.46 3.87
CA ILE A 53 5.59 9.77 2.54
C ILE A 53 5.62 8.53 1.65
N VAL A 54 6.09 7.39 2.19
CA VAL A 54 6.24 6.16 1.39
C VAL A 54 4.87 5.60 1.05
N ALA A 55 3.98 5.43 2.03
CA ALA A 55 2.63 4.94 1.81
C ALA A 55 1.83 5.82 0.84
N MET A 56 1.88 7.14 1.00
CA MET A 56 1.20 8.07 0.10
C MET A 56 1.75 7.99 -1.32
N GLY A 57 3.08 7.85 -1.47
CA GLY A 57 3.72 7.80 -2.78
C GLY A 57 3.45 6.50 -3.54
N THR A 58 3.44 5.37 -2.85
CA THR A 58 3.18 4.07 -3.47
C THR A 58 1.69 3.87 -3.79
N SER A 59 0.77 4.43 -2.98
CA SER A 59 -0.68 4.33 -3.20
C SER A 59 -1.23 5.41 -4.17
N LEU A 60 -0.38 6.08 -4.95
CA LEU A 60 -0.84 6.96 -6.04
C LEU A 60 -1.62 6.21 -7.13
N PRO A 61 -1.22 5.01 -7.58
CA PRO A 61 -2.00 4.24 -8.55
C PRO A 61 -3.39 3.89 -8.05
N GLU A 62 -3.52 3.42 -6.79
CA GLU A 62 -4.82 3.14 -6.17
C GLU A 62 -5.71 4.39 -6.15
N THR A 63 -5.11 5.54 -5.84
CA THR A 63 -5.81 6.82 -5.85
C THR A 63 -6.32 7.14 -7.24
N ALA A 64 -5.46 7.02 -8.26
CA ALA A 64 -5.81 7.30 -9.65
C ALA A 64 -6.95 6.39 -10.15
N VAL A 65 -6.86 5.08 -9.90
CA VAL A 65 -7.89 4.10 -10.28
C VAL A 65 -9.21 4.39 -9.58
N SER A 66 -9.19 4.62 -8.27
CA SER A 66 -10.42 4.82 -7.48
C SER A 66 -11.09 6.15 -7.80
N VAL A 67 -10.32 7.23 -8.03
CA VAL A 67 -10.85 8.53 -8.45
C VAL A 67 -11.40 8.46 -9.88
N ALA A 68 -10.70 7.81 -10.82
CA ALA A 68 -11.18 7.62 -12.17
C ALA A 68 -12.49 6.82 -12.20
N ALA A 69 -12.57 5.75 -11.42
CA ALA A 69 -13.79 4.96 -11.26
C ALA A 69 -14.97 5.80 -10.73
N SER A 70 -14.70 6.67 -9.75
CA SER A 70 -15.73 7.58 -9.20
C SER A 70 -16.20 8.62 -10.20
N ILE A 71 -15.31 9.19 -11.00
CA ILE A 71 -15.65 10.14 -12.06
C ILE A 71 -16.48 9.44 -13.16
N ALA A 72 -16.14 8.20 -13.49
CA ALA A 72 -16.85 7.37 -14.47
C ALA A 72 -18.16 6.77 -13.95
N HIS A 73 -18.56 7.06 -12.70
CA HIS A 73 -19.71 6.47 -12.01
C HIS A 73 -19.67 4.91 -11.93
N ASN A 74 -18.48 4.32 -12.01
CA ASN A 74 -18.24 2.88 -11.79
C ASN A 74 -17.70 2.64 -10.37
N ASN A 75 -18.45 3.09 -9.39
CA ASN A 75 -17.96 3.35 -8.03
C ASN A 75 -17.69 2.08 -7.21
N THR A 76 -18.33 0.95 -7.53
CA THR A 76 -18.11 -0.35 -6.84
C THR A 76 -16.65 -0.80 -6.95
N LEU A 77 -15.99 -0.45 -8.06
CA LEU A 77 -14.60 -0.79 -8.32
C LEU A 77 -13.64 -0.11 -7.31
N ALA A 78 -13.97 1.09 -6.84
CA ALA A 78 -13.13 1.81 -5.87
C ALA A 78 -13.03 1.08 -4.52
N VAL A 79 -14.16 0.54 -4.00
CA VAL A 79 -14.16 -0.21 -2.73
C VAL A 79 -13.42 -1.52 -2.89
N SER A 80 -13.66 -2.26 -3.98
CA SER A 80 -13.00 -3.53 -4.25
C SER A 80 -11.49 -3.34 -4.41
N ASN A 81 -11.05 -2.30 -5.13
CA ASN A 81 -9.64 -1.96 -5.29
C ASN A 81 -8.98 -1.68 -3.93
N VAL A 82 -9.54 -0.77 -3.14
CA VAL A 82 -8.99 -0.40 -1.83
C VAL A 82 -8.97 -1.57 -0.85
N THR A 83 -10.04 -2.36 -0.79
CA THR A 83 -10.11 -3.51 0.12
C THR A 83 -9.13 -4.60 -0.29
N GLY A 84 -9.02 -4.89 -1.59
CA GLY A 84 -8.08 -5.85 -2.15
C GLY A 84 -6.62 -5.44 -1.91
N SER A 85 -6.27 -4.18 -2.17
CA SER A 85 -4.94 -3.62 -1.89
C SER A 85 -4.58 -3.71 -0.41
N ASN A 86 -5.54 -3.43 0.49
CA ASN A 86 -5.29 -3.51 1.93
C ASN A 86 -5.05 -4.96 2.39
N ILE A 87 -5.82 -5.93 1.88
CA ILE A 87 -5.58 -7.36 2.16
C ILE A 87 -4.21 -7.78 1.60
N PHE A 88 -3.85 -7.33 0.40
CA PHE A 88 -2.55 -7.60 -0.20
C PHE A 88 -1.40 -7.00 0.64
N ASN A 89 -1.53 -5.75 1.05
CA ASN A 89 -0.52 -5.07 1.86
C ASN A 89 -0.29 -5.78 3.19
N LEU A 90 -1.35 -6.16 3.89
CA LEU A 90 -1.22 -6.88 5.16
C LEU A 90 -0.66 -8.28 4.99
N MET A 91 -1.16 -9.06 4.02
CA MET A 91 -0.85 -10.49 3.93
C MET A 91 0.37 -10.78 3.05
N VAL A 92 0.51 -10.04 1.92
CA VAL A 92 1.58 -10.32 0.97
C VAL A 92 2.79 -9.44 1.23
N VAL A 93 2.61 -8.11 1.37
CA VAL A 93 3.76 -7.22 1.55
C VAL A 93 4.48 -7.53 2.86
N ILE A 94 3.77 -7.57 3.98
CA ILE A 94 4.38 -7.91 5.29
C ILE A 94 4.86 -9.36 5.28
N GLY A 95 4.08 -10.30 4.71
CA GLY A 95 4.46 -11.72 4.62
C GLY A 95 5.76 -11.94 3.86
N VAL A 96 5.93 -11.32 2.69
CA VAL A 96 7.17 -11.40 1.89
C VAL A 96 8.34 -10.75 2.62
N CYS A 97 8.15 -9.58 3.24
CA CYS A 97 9.19 -8.96 4.07
C CYS A 97 9.63 -9.90 5.20
N ALA A 98 8.68 -10.57 5.88
CA ALA A 98 8.96 -11.52 6.96
C ALA A 98 9.70 -12.79 6.48
N LEU A 99 9.55 -13.19 5.22
CA LEU A 99 10.37 -14.26 4.62
C LEU A 99 11.84 -13.88 4.46
N MET A 100 12.09 -12.60 4.14
CA MET A 100 13.44 -12.09 3.89
C MET A 100 14.17 -11.83 5.22
N THR A 101 13.52 -11.12 6.12
CA THR A 101 14.04 -10.76 7.44
C THR A 101 12.89 -10.69 8.44
N PRO A 102 13.08 -11.12 9.71
CA PRO A 102 12.04 -10.95 10.72
C PRO A 102 11.60 -9.47 10.82
N VAL A 103 10.31 -9.24 10.73
CA VAL A 103 9.74 -7.88 10.85
C VAL A 103 9.54 -7.58 12.32
N VAL A 104 10.47 -6.84 12.90
CA VAL A 104 10.37 -6.37 14.28
C VAL A 104 9.27 -5.31 14.35
N VAL A 105 8.40 -5.40 15.35
CA VAL A 105 7.29 -4.47 15.54
C VAL A 105 7.45 -3.74 16.87
N ASP A 106 7.65 -2.44 16.80
CA ASP A 106 7.81 -1.62 17.98
C ASP A 106 6.52 -1.51 18.81
N GLY A 107 6.64 -1.08 20.06
CA GLY A 107 5.49 -0.95 20.97
C GLY A 107 4.49 0.14 20.55
N ALA A 108 4.92 1.15 19.78
CA ALA A 108 4.04 2.19 19.28
C ALA A 108 3.17 1.64 18.14
N SER A 109 3.77 0.93 17.19
CA SER A 109 3.06 0.27 16.09
C SER A 109 2.02 -0.71 16.61
N LEU A 110 2.39 -1.57 17.58
CA LEU A 110 1.47 -2.55 18.16
C LEU A 110 0.25 -1.91 18.84
N LYS A 111 0.44 -0.78 19.52
CA LYS A 111 -0.61 -0.14 20.32
C LYS A 111 -1.36 0.98 19.60
N ARG A 112 -0.80 1.50 18.50
CA ARG A 112 -1.32 2.64 17.76
C ARG A 112 -1.66 2.30 16.32
N ASP A 113 -0.64 1.90 15.53
CA ASP A 113 -0.78 1.87 14.07
C ASP A 113 -1.61 0.68 13.57
N PHE A 114 -1.36 -0.53 14.07
CA PHE A 114 -2.19 -1.69 13.76
C PHE A 114 -3.63 -1.54 14.23
N PRO A 115 -3.90 -1.16 15.51
CA PRO A 115 -5.28 -0.92 15.96
C PRO A 115 -5.97 0.19 15.17
N PHE A 116 -5.26 1.27 14.82
CA PHE A 116 -5.85 2.37 14.06
C PHE A 116 -6.20 1.92 12.63
N SER A 117 -5.33 1.17 11.96
CA SER A 117 -5.63 0.58 10.64
C SER A 117 -6.87 -0.34 10.70
N MET A 118 -6.97 -1.17 11.74
CA MET A 118 -8.13 -2.04 11.96
C MET A 118 -9.40 -1.23 12.24
N ILE A 119 -9.31 -0.16 13.04
CA ILE A 119 -10.44 0.76 13.29
C ILE A 119 -10.90 1.42 12.00
N CYS A 120 -9.99 1.81 11.08
CA CYS A 120 -10.36 2.34 9.77
C CYS A 120 -11.15 1.31 8.95
N ALA A 121 -10.74 0.04 8.97
CA ALA A 121 -11.47 -1.03 8.28
C ALA A 121 -12.86 -1.29 8.90
N ILE A 122 -12.96 -1.27 10.23
CA ILE A 122 -14.25 -1.38 10.94
C ILE A 122 -15.14 -0.16 10.64
N LEU A 123 -14.57 1.04 10.63
CA LEU A 123 -15.31 2.27 10.27
C LEU A 123 -15.87 2.17 8.85
N LEU A 124 -15.07 1.70 7.88
CA LEU A 124 -15.53 1.47 6.52
C LEU A 124 -16.66 0.43 6.47
N LEU A 125 -16.53 -0.68 7.22
CA LEU A 125 -17.57 -1.70 7.33
C LEU A 125 -18.89 -1.10 7.85
N VAL A 126 -18.83 -0.35 8.94
CA VAL A 126 -20.00 0.27 9.55
C VAL A 126 -20.65 1.28 8.60
N MET A 127 -19.87 2.19 8.01
CA MET A 127 -20.38 3.18 7.06
C MET A 127 -20.99 2.51 5.82
N GLY A 128 -20.32 1.49 5.27
CA GLY A 128 -20.77 0.78 4.07
C GLY A 128 -22.03 -0.06 4.29
N THR A 129 -22.24 -0.60 5.50
CA THR A 129 -23.46 -1.38 5.83
C THR A 129 -24.68 -0.49 6.07
N ILE A 130 -24.47 0.77 6.45
CA ILE A 130 -25.57 1.74 6.65
C ILE A 130 -26.05 2.22 5.28
N GLY A 131 -27.18 1.70 4.81
CA GLY A 131 -27.77 2.08 3.52
C GLY A 131 -27.05 1.53 2.28
N MET A 132 -26.08 0.64 2.44
CA MET A 132 -25.29 0.02 1.34
C MET A 132 -24.67 1.08 0.41
N THR A 133 -24.27 2.20 0.95
CA THR A 133 -23.71 3.33 0.19
C THR A 133 -22.77 4.14 1.07
N LEU A 134 -21.56 4.39 0.58
CA LEU A 134 -20.64 5.36 1.15
C LEU A 134 -20.92 6.73 0.51
N GLY A 135 -21.58 7.60 1.25
CA GLY A 135 -22.03 8.90 0.76
C GLY A 135 -20.94 9.97 0.79
N ARG A 136 -21.26 11.16 0.24
CA ARG A 136 -20.33 12.30 0.25
C ARG A 136 -19.96 12.74 1.67
N VAL A 137 -20.94 12.69 2.59
CA VAL A 137 -20.71 13.06 3.99
C VAL A 137 -19.72 12.08 4.65
N ASP A 138 -19.86 10.78 4.37
CA ASP A 138 -18.94 9.75 4.84
C ASP A 138 -17.52 10.00 4.30
N GLY A 139 -17.42 10.38 3.03
CA GLY A 139 -16.15 10.77 2.41
C GLY A 139 -15.47 11.95 3.11
N ILE A 140 -16.24 12.98 3.43
CA ILE A 140 -15.73 14.15 4.17
C ILE A 140 -15.28 13.75 5.59
N ILE A 141 -16.01 12.86 6.26
CA ILE A 141 -15.65 12.33 7.59
C ILE A 141 -14.33 11.54 7.49
N LEU A 142 -14.17 10.64 6.47
CA LEU A 142 -12.94 9.90 6.25
C LEU A 142 -11.74 10.82 6.00
N LEU A 143 -11.91 11.87 5.18
CA LEU A 143 -10.88 12.89 4.94
C LEU A 143 -10.55 13.68 6.20
N GLY A 144 -11.54 14.00 7.03
CA GLY A 144 -11.33 14.63 8.34
C GLY A 144 -10.53 13.72 9.30
N CYS A 145 -10.83 12.43 9.33
CA CYS A 145 -10.07 11.43 10.08
C CYS A 145 -8.63 11.33 9.58
N PHE A 146 -8.42 11.36 8.25
CA PHE A 146 -7.09 11.37 7.65
C PHE A 146 -6.28 12.60 8.06
N ALA A 147 -6.85 13.78 7.94
CA ALA A 147 -6.20 15.02 8.35
C ALA A 147 -5.85 15.01 9.86
N GLY A 148 -6.76 14.51 10.70
CA GLY A 148 -6.53 14.33 12.13
C GLY A 148 -5.40 13.33 12.42
N TYR A 149 -5.34 12.23 11.69
CA TYR A 149 -4.27 11.23 11.82
C TYR A 149 -2.91 11.81 11.44
N ILE A 150 -2.79 12.48 10.31
CA ILE A 150 -1.54 13.13 9.88
C ILE A 150 -1.11 14.20 10.89
N PHE A 151 -2.04 15.04 11.35
CA PHE A 151 -1.76 16.06 12.37
C PHE A 151 -1.24 15.42 13.66
N TYR A 152 -1.88 14.34 14.11
CA TYR A 152 -1.44 13.59 15.28
C TYR A 152 -0.02 13.02 15.11
N LEU A 153 0.29 12.37 13.96
CA LEU A 153 1.61 11.82 13.68
C LEU A 153 2.70 12.92 13.70
N VAL A 154 2.45 14.03 13.00
CA VAL A 154 3.40 15.17 12.96
C VAL A 154 3.63 15.73 14.36
N ARG A 155 2.56 15.97 15.11
CA ARG A 155 2.68 16.53 16.47
C ARG A 155 3.41 15.58 17.44
N HIS A 156 3.12 14.28 17.34
CA HIS A 156 3.78 13.26 18.16
C HIS A 156 5.28 13.20 17.87
N THR A 157 5.66 13.18 16.60
CA THR A 157 7.05 13.15 16.14
C THR A 157 7.81 14.39 16.59
N LEU A 158 7.24 15.60 16.44
CA LEU A 158 7.86 16.84 16.88
C LEU A 158 8.06 16.89 18.41
N LYS A 159 7.16 16.28 19.18
CA LYS A 159 7.29 16.18 20.65
C LYS A 159 8.41 15.21 21.03
N GLN A 160 8.49 14.07 20.35
CA GLN A 160 9.52 13.04 20.61
C GLN A 160 10.92 13.60 20.30
N ASN A 161 11.08 14.30 19.19
CA ASN A 161 12.35 14.93 18.80
C ASN A 161 12.88 15.98 19.80
N ARG A 162 11.97 16.68 20.51
CA ARG A 162 12.35 17.63 21.57
C ARG A 162 12.88 16.94 22.81
N GLN A 163 12.56 15.66 23.05
CA GLN A 163 12.98 14.90 24.22
C GLN A 163 14.27 14.09 23.97
N SER A 164 14.60 13.81 22.71
CA SER A 164 15.74 12.94 22.29
C SER A 164 16.96 13.75 21.82
N SER A 165 17.26 14.91 22.42
CA SER A 165 18.31 15.84 21.96
C SER A 165 19.76 15.34 22.11
N ASP A 166 20.03 14.15 22.65
CA ASP A 166 21.37 13.70 23.03
C ASP A 166 21.81 12.31 22.51
N GLU A 167 21.10 11.67 21.59
CA GLU A 167 21.61 10.43 20.98
C GLU A 167 22.42 10.74 19.71
N GLU A 168 23.70 10.35 19.71
CA GLU A 168 24.61 10.42 18.57
C GLU A 168 24.00 9.66 17.38
N VAL A 169 23.78 10.37 16.29
CA VAL A 169 23.32 9.80 15.02
C VAL A 169 24.54 9.15 14.37
N ASP A 170 24.49 7.83 14.16
CA ASP A 170 25.46 7.12 13.32
C ASP A 170 25.73 7.89 12.02
N GLU A 171 27.02 8.12 11.72
CA GLU A 171 27.52 8.83 10.55
C GLU A 171 27.27 8.03 9.26
N ILE A 172 26.01 7.87 8.85
CA ILE A 172 25.71 7.42 7.50
C ILE A 172 25.68 8.66 6.60
N PRO A 173 26.39 8.69 5.46
CA PRO A 173 26.45 9.85 4.60
C PRO A 173 25.05 10.24 4.12
N LEU A 174 24.51 11.32 4.68
CA LEU A 174 23.24 11.88 4.29
C LEU A 174 23.40 12.56 2.93
N ILE A 175 22.55 12.18 1.96
CA ILE A 175 22.45 12.95 0.72
C ILE A 175 21.91 14.35 1.03
N SER A 176 22.27 15.35 0.21
CA SER A 176 21.76 16.71 0.39
C SER A 176 20.25 16.77 0.27
N MET A 177 19.58 17.68 1.00
CA MET A 177 18.13 17.78 1.00
C MET A 177 17.51 17.95 -0.40
N PRO A 178 18.05 18.82 -1.29
CA PRO A 178 17.54 18.89 -2.67
C PRO A 178 17.65 17.54 -3.40
N LYS A 179 18.76 16.81 -3.21
CA LYS A 179 18.97 15.50 -3.82
C LYS A 179 17.97 14.47 -3.25
N ALA A 180 17.69 14.49 -1.93
CA ALA A 180 16.71 13.63 -1.31
C ALA A 180 15.31 13.86 -1.88
N VAL A 181 14.89 15.12 -2.03
CA VAL A 181 13.59 15.46 -2.64
C VAL A 181 13.52 15.01 -4.09
N ILE A 182 14.58 15.23 -4.88
CA ILE A 182 14.67 14.77 -6.27
C ILE A 182 14.56 13.24 -6.33
N PHE A 183 15.23 12.51 -5.44
CA PHE A 183 15.17 11.05 -5.38
C PHE A 183 13.76 10.55 -5.03
N ILE A 184 13.06 11.21 -4.10
CA ILE A 184 11.66 10.90 -3.78
C ILE A 184 10.78 11.12 -5.02
N LEU A 185 10.89 12.28 -5.69
CA LEU A 185 10.04 12.60 -6.84
C LEU A 185 10.30 11.67 -8.03
N ILE A 186 11.58 11.48 -8.42
CA ILE A 186 11.94 10.59 -9.53
C ILE A 186 11.59 9.14 -9.17
N GLY A 187 11.84 8.74 -7.92
CA GLY A 187 11.51 7.43 -7.41
C GLY A 187 10.00 7.16 -7.49
N ALA A 188 9.17 8.08 -7.01
CA ALA A 188 7.72 7.94 -7.07
C ALA A 188 7.21 7.83 -8.52
N VAL A 189 7.71 8.66 -9.44
CA VAL A 189 7.38 8.58 -10.87
C VAL A 189 7.84 7.24 -11.46
N GLY A 190 9.07 6.82 -11.14
CA GLY A 190 9.61 5.52 -11.59
C GLY A 190 8.79 4.33 -11.12
N ILE A 191 8.33 4.36 -9.85
CA ILE A 191 7.44 3.35 -9.27
C ILE A 191 6.10 3.32 -10.00
N ALA A 192 5.44 4.47 -10.15
CA ALA A 192 4.12 4.57 -10.78
C ALA A 192 4.17 4.11 -12.25
N VAL A 193 5.06 4.70 -13.05
CA VAL A 193 5.21 4.35 -14.47
C VAL A 193 5.68 2.90 -14.64
N GLY A 194 6.63 2.46 -13.82
CA GLY A 194 7.12 1.08 -13.84
C GLY A 194 6.02 0.07 -13.51
N GLY A 195 5.21 0.36 -12.49
CA GLY A 195 4.06 -0.44 -12.10
C GLY A 195 3.04 -0.58 -13.24
N ASP A 196 2.61 0.54 -13.83
CA ASP A 196 1.66 0.56 -14.95
C ASP A 196 2.18 -0.26 -16.14
N VAL A 197 3.45 -0.08 -16.52
CA VAL A 197 4.06 -0.84 -17.64
C VAL A 197 4.12 -2.33 -17.33
N VAL A 198 4.43 -2.73 -16.09
CA VAL A 198 4.44 -4.14 -15.68
C VAL A 198 3.04 -4.74 -15.78
N VAL A 199 2.04 -4.04 -15.26
CA VAL A 199 0.63 -4.50 -15.27
C VAL A 199 0.11 -4.64 -16.70
N ASP A 200 0.28 -3.62 -17.53
CA ASP A 200 -0.17 -3.63 -18.93
C ASP A 200 0.50 -4.78 -19.70
N SER A 201 1.82 -4.93 -19.55
CA SER A 201 2.59 -5.96 -20.25
C SER A 201 2.23 -7.36 -19.77
N ALA A 202 2.12 -7.58 -18.47
CA ALA A 202 1.74 -8.87 -17.89
C ALA A 202 0.32 -9.26 -18.30
N SER A 203 -0.62 -8.30 -18.29
CA SER A 203 -2.00 -8.49 -18.73
C SER A 203 -2.07 -8.90 -20.20
N ARG A 204 -1.32 -8.22 -21.07
CA ARG A 204 -1.26 -8.56 -22.48
C ARG A 204 -0.70 -9.97 -22.71
N ILE A 205 0.40 -10.32 -22.04
CA ILE A 205 1.01 -11.65 -22.14
C ILE A 205 0.01 -12.73 -21.67
N ALA A 206 -0.69 -12.50 -20.57
CA ALA A 206 -1.67 -13.44 -20.03
C ALA A 206 -2.84 -13.67 -21.01
N ILE A 207 -3.34 -12.61 -21.64
CA ILE A 207 -4.39 -12.70 -22.68
C ILE A 207 -3.88 -13.49 -23.90
N ASP A 208 -2.66 -13.21 -24.35
CA ASP A 208 -2.05 -13.93 -25.48
C ASP A 208 -1.82 -15.42 -25.18
N LEU A 209 -1.65 -15.78 -23.89
CA LEU A 209 -1.59 -17.17 -23.40
C LEU A 209 -2.96 -17.82 -23.19
N GLY A 210 -4.06 -17.11 -23.49
CA GLY A 210 -5.43 -17.64 -23.45
C GLY A 210 -6.18 -17.38 -22.15
N MET A 211 -5.67 -16.55 -21.24
CA MET A 211 -6.45 -16.13 -20.04
C MET A 211 -7.60 -15.21 -20.46
N SER A 212 -8.76 -15.38 -19.83
CA SER A 212 -9.87 -14.46 -20.05
C SER A 212 -9.58 -13.08 -19.47
N GLN A 213 -10.15 -12.03 -20.08
CA GLN A 213 -10.01 -10.65 -19.58
C GLN A 213 -10.50 -10.51 -18.12
N THR A 214 -11.56 -11.24 -17.76
CA THR A 214 -12.06 -11.27 -16.38
C THR A 214 -11.02 -11.82 -15.40
N LEU A 215 -10.38 -12.94 -15.76
CA LEU A 215 -9.35 -13.55 -14.90
C LEU A 215 -8.11 -12.66 -14.78
N VAL A 216 -7.70 -12.01 -15.88
CA VAL A 216 -6.60 -11.03 -15.87
C VAL A 216 -6.94 -9.84 -14.96
N GLY A 217 -8.16 -9.31 -15.06
CA GLY A 217 -8.62 -8.22 -14.20
C GLY A 217 -8.64 -8.61 -12.72
N LEU A 218 -9.17 -9.80 -12.39
CA LEU A 218 -9.27 -10.28 -11.02
C LEU A 218 -7.90 -10.65 -10.39
N THR A 219 -6.88 -10.93 -11.20
CA THR A 219 -5.56 -11.35 -10.72
C THR A 219 -4.49 -10.30 -10.98
N ILE A 220 -4.05 -10.17 -12.25
CA ILE A 220 -2.88 -9.35 -12.60
C ILE A 220 -3.12 -7.87 -12.34
N VAL A 221 -4.28 -7.34 -12.75
CA VAL A 221 -4.58 -5.91 -12.57
C VAL A 221 -4.83 -5.62 -11.08
N SER A 222 -5.56 -6.49 -10.39
CA SER A 222 -5.86 -6.31 -8.96
C SER A 222 -4.61 -6.36 -8.07
N ILE A 223 -3.64 -7.24 -8.37
CA ILE A 223 -2.36 -7.30 -7.68
C ILE A 223 -1.45 -6.14 -8.12
N GLY A 224 -1.60 -5.72 -9.36
CA GLY A 224 -0.70 -4.79 -10.03
C GLY A 224 -0.65 -3.41 -9.42
N THR A 225 -1.79 -2.88 -8.97
CA THR A 225 -1.82 -1.57 -8.29
C THR A 225 -1.02 -1.58 -6.98
N SER A 226 -0.92 -2.74 -6.32
CA SER A 226 -0.16 -2.90 -5.07
C SER A 226 1.28 -3.41 -5.27
N LEU A 227 1.75 -3.58 -6.52
CA LEU A 227 3.16 -3.87 -6.81
C LEU A 227 4.13 -2.78 -6.32
N PRO A 228 3.81 -1.49 -6.44
CA PRO A 228 4.59 -0.42 -5.85
C PRO A 228 4.89 -0.63 -4.37
N GLU A 229 3.87 -0.94 -3.57
CA GLU A 229 4.01 -1.22 -2.13
C GLU A 229 4.91 -2.43 -1.87
N LEU A 230 4.69 -3.52 -2.60
CA LEU A 230 5.47 -4.74 -2.46
C LEU A 230 6.94 -4.50 -2.77
N VAL A 231 7.24 -3.92 -3.93
CA VAL A 231 8.62 -3.72 -4.38
C VAL A 231 9.34 -2.70 -3.49
N THR A 232 8.67 -1.60 -3.12
CA THR A 232 9.24 -0.58 -2.23
C THR A 232 9.53 -1.15 -0.85
N SER A 233 8.62 -1.97 -0.29
CA SER A 233 8.84 -2.62 1.02
C SER A 233 9.95 -3.67 0.97
N ILE A 234 10.07 -4.44 -0.12
CA ILE A 234 11.19 -5.36 -0.35
C ILE A 234 12.53 -4.59 -0.39
N VAL A 235 12.57 -3.49 -1.13
CA VAL A 235 13.78 -2.64 -1.23
C VAL A 235 14.13 -2.05 0.12
N ALA A 236 13.16 -1.54 0.88
CA ALA A 236 13.35 -1.00 2.22
C ALA A 236 13.89 -2.10 3.17
N ALA A 237 13.29 -3.29 3.18
CA ALA A 237 13.76 -4.41 3.98
C ALA A 237 15.20 -4.83 3.63
N ARG A 238 15.56 -4.83 2.34
CA ARG A 238 16.95 -5.12 1.87
C ARG A 238 17.96 -4.06 2.28
N LYS A 239 17.52 -2.82 2.48
CA LYS A 239 18.35 -1.69 3.00
C LYS A 239 18.37 -1.62 4.52
N ASN A 240 17.89 -2.64 5.23
CA ASN A 240 17.72 -2.68 6.68
C ASN A 240 16.75 -1.63 7.25
N GLU A 241 15.87 -1.08 6.40
CA GLU A 241 14.79 -0.14 6.80
C GLU A 241 13.46 -0.92 6.97
N VAL A 242 13.48 -1.97 7.80
CA VAL A 242 12.31 -2.86 8.00
C VAL A 242 11.13 -2.11 8.58
N ASP A 243 11.37 -1.15 9.47
CA ASP A 243 10.34 -0.28 10.05
C ASP A 243 9.65 0.56 8.97
N MET A 244 10.40 1.04 7.96
CA MET A 244 9.84 1.76 6.82
C MET A 244 8.97 0.84 5.97
N ALA A 245 9.38 -0.42 5.76
CA ALA A 245 8.58 -1.41 5.04
C ALA A 245 7.26 -1.72 5.75
N LEU A 246 7.30 -1.90 7.07
CA LEU A 246 6.10 -2.09 7.89
C LEU A 246 5.20 -0.85 7.84
N GLY A 247 5.80 0.34 8.02
CA GLY A 247 5.10 1.62 7.92
C GLY A 247 4.43 1.81 6.57
N ASN A 248 5.10 1.44 5.46
CA ASN A 248 4.52 1.48 4.13
C ASN A 248 3.26 0.61 4.04
N ALA A 249 3.34 -0.67 4.42
CA ALA A 249 2.20 -1.59 4.32
C ALA A 249 1.00 -1.14 5.18
N VAL A 250 1.24 -0.80 6.46
CA VAL A 250 0.17 -0.36 7.38
C VAL A 250 -0.34 1.04 7.02
N GLY A 251 0.56 1.94 6.63
CA GLY A 251 0.23 3.30 6.21
C GLY A 251 -0.62 3.33 4.95
N SER A 252 -0.28 2.50 3.94
CA SER A 252 -1.09 2.35 2.73
C SER A 252 -2.50 1.85 3.05
N CYS A 253 -2.67 0.93 4.01
CA CYS A 253 -4.01 0.50 4.44
C CYS A 253 -4.83 1.67 5.02
N ILE A 254 -4.23 2.51 5.86
CA ILE A 254 -4.88 3.69 6.43
C ILE A 254 -5.19 4.73 5.35
N PHE A 255 -4.20 5.02 4.49
CA PHE A 255 -4.31 5.98 3.39
C PHE A 255 -5.41 5.58 2.41
N ASN A 256 -5.44 4.32 2.00
CA ASN A 256 -6.42 3.80 1.06
C ASN A 256 -7.86 3.93 1.58
N ILE A 257 -8.12 3.65 2.84
CA ILE A 257 -9.46 3.80 3.43
C ILE A 257 -9.80 5.27 3.63
N LEU A 258 -8.95 6.03 4.33
CA LEU A 258 -9.31 7.37 4.77
C LEU A 258 -9.20 8.40 3.65
N MET A 259 -8.15 8.33 2.84
CA MET A 259 -7.90 9.33 1.79
C MET A 259 -8.48 8.89 0.45
N VAL A 260 -8.15 7.68 -0.05
CA VAL A 260 -8.58 7.27 -1.39
C VAL A 260 -10.09 7.10 -1.47
N LEU A 261 -10.72 6.34 -0.55
CA LEU A 261 -12.18 6.22 -0.51
C LEU A 261 -12.83 7.52 -0.04
N GLY A 262 -12.17 8.28 0.83
CA GLY A 262 -12.64 9.60 1.24
C GLY A 262 -12.81 10.54 0.05
N VAL A 263 -11.80 10.67 -0.81
CA VAL A 263 -11.87 11.48 -2.04
C VAL A 263 -12.88 10.90 -3.03
N ALA A 264 -12.82 9.60 -3.28
CA ALA A 264 -13.68 8.93 -4.24
C ALA A 264 -15.17 9.10 -3.90
N SER A 265 -15.55 8.90 -2.63
CA SER A 265 -16.94 9.05 -2.17
C SER A 265 -17.39 10.51 -2.06
N ALA A 266 -16.48 11.44 -1.78
CA ALA A 266 -16.78 12.88 -1.82
C ALA A 266 -17.09 13.36 -3.26
N ILE A 267 -16.43 12.80 -4.27
CA ILE A 267 -16.71 13.07 -5.70
C ILE A 267 -18.07 12.46 -6.08
N SER A 268 -18.25 11.18 -5.84
CA SER A 268 -19.47 10.44 -6.21
C SER A 268 -19.76 9.37 -5.17
N PRO A 269 -21.02 9.29 -4.64
CA PRO A 269 -21.40 8.24 -3.69
C PRO A 269 -21.10 6.84 -4.23
N ILE A 270 -20.54 5.98 -3.40
CA ILE A 270 -20.11 4.64 -3.76
C ILE A 270 -21.14 3.62 -3.28
N ALA A 271 -21.76 2.91 -4.20
CA ALA A 271 -22.65 1.80 -3.86
C ALA A 271 -21.84 0.59 -3.37
N PHE A 272 -22.31 -0.02 -2.28
CA PHE A 272 -21.74 -1.26 -1.75
C PHE A 272 -22.56 -2.45 -2.28
N ILE A 273 -21.86 -3.52 -2.58
CA ILE A 273 -22.43 -4.82 -2.88
C ILE A 273 -22.11 -5.80 -1.75
N GLN A 274 -22.81 -6.92 -1.69
CA GLN A 274 -22.64 -7.89 -0.62
C GLN A 274 -21.21 -8.42 -0.55
N GLU A 275 -20.57 -8.57 -1.69
CA GLU A 275 -19.17 -9.00 -1.84
C GLU A 275 -18.21 -8.04 -1.14
N ASN A 276 -18.43 -6.71 -1.26
CA ASN A 276 -17.61 -5.73 -0.57
C ASN A 276 -17.68 -5.89 0.96
N ILE A 277 -18.86 -6.16 1.50
CA ILE A 277 -19.04 -6.38 2.94
C ILE A 277 -18.24 -7.60 3.40
N ILE A 278 -18.32 -8.71 2.64
CA ILE A 278 -17.57 -9.94 2.94
C ILE A 278 -16.06 -9.65 2.90
N ASP A 279 -15.58 -8.96 1.87
CA ASP A 279 -14.15 -8.66 1.70
C ASP A 279 -13.63 -7.75 2.82
N ILE A 280 -14.42 -6.76 3.27
CA ILE A 280 -14.04 -5.91 4.40
C ILE A 280 -14.03 -6.71 5.71
N ILE A 281 -14.97 -7.66 5.92
CA ILE A 281 -14.93 -8.56 7.07
C ILE A 281 -13.65 -9.40 7.05
N VAL A 282 -13.27 -9.95 5.89
CA VAL A 282 -12.00 -10.68 5.72
C VAL A 282 -10.82 -9.77 6.04
N LEU A 283 -10.81 -8.52 5.57
CA LEU A 283 -9.77 -7.53 5.89
C LEU A 283 -9.66 -7.32 7.41
N VAL A 284 -10.78 -7.16 8.12
CA VAL A 284 -10.79 -6.97 9.58
C VAL A 284 -10.24 -8.22 10.29
N VAL A 285 -10.65 -9.42 9.87
CA VAL A 285 -10.17 -10.69 10.44
C VAL A 285 -8.67 -10.85 10.19
N PHE A 286 -8.19 -10.58 8.98
CA PHE A 286 -6.77 -10.67 8.66
C PHE A 286 -5.95 -9.62 9.42
N SER A 287 -6.45 -8.40 9.56
CA SER A 287 -5.83 -7.35 10.37
C SER A 287 -5.67 -7.81 11.83
N LEU A 288 -6.70 -8.43 12.39
CA LEU A 288 -6.65 -8.97 13.76
C LEU A 288 -5.62 -10.10 13.88
N ILE A 289 -5.57 -11.02 12.92
CA ILE A 289 -4.62 -12.14 12.92
C ILE A 289 -3.18 -11.62 12.85
N VAL A 290 -2.88 -10.69 11.92
CA VAL A 290 -1.54 -10.10 11.79
C VAL A 290 -1.16 -9.33 13.05
N TRP A 291 -2.10 -8.58 13.65
CA TRP A 291 -1.88 -7.88 14.91
C TRP A 291 -1.56 -8.83 16.07
N ILE A 292 -2.29 -9.95 16.19
CA ILE A 292 -2.01 -11.00 17.20
C ILE A 292 -0.64 -11.63 16.97
N MET A 293 -0.28 -11.96 15.71
CA MET A 293 1.04 -12.48 15.37
C MET A 293 2.14 -11.50 15.79
N ALA A 294 1.99 -10.22 15.45
CA ALA A 294 2.93 -9.18 15.83
C ALA A 294 3.03 -9.01 17.37
N TRP A 295 1.93 -9.23 18.10
CA TRP A 295 1.90 -9.07 19.56
C TRP A 295 2.67 -10.15 20.30
N THR A 296 2.68 -11.41 19.81
CA THR A 296 3.20 -12.57 20.56
C THR A 296 4.68 -12.44 20.90
N LYS A 297 5.52 -11.96 19.97
CA LYS A 297 6.98 -11.82 20.16
C LYS A 297 7.53 -10.45 19.77
N ARG A 298 6.68 -9.50 19.45
CA ARG A 298 7.02 -8.21 18.86
C ARG A 298 7.83 -8.34 17.57
N GLU A 299 7.64 -9.45 16.87
CA GLU A 299 8.24 -9.69 15.54
C GLU A 299 7.36 -10.66 14.76
N ILE A 300 7.26 -10.47 13.45
CA ILE A 300 6.63 -11.41 12.54
C ILE A 300 7.75 -12.22 11.89
N LYS A 301 7.74 -13.54 12.12
CA LYS A 301 8.77 -14.46 11.66
C LYS A 301 8.43 -15.06 10.31
N ARG A 302 9.43 -15.72 9.69
CA ARG A 302 9.28 -16.43 8.41
C ARG A 302 8.11 -17.40 8.37
N GLY A 303 7.89 -18.17 9.47
CA GLY A 303 6.77 -19.12 9.54
C GLY A 303 5.41 -18.41 9.49
N GLU A 304 5.29 -17.28 10.18
CA GLU A 304 4.08 -16.46 10.17
C GLU A 304 3.89 -15.80 8.79
N GLY A 305 4.98 -15.36 8.15
CA GLY A 305 4.95 -14.86 6.77
C GLY A 305 4.44 -15.92 5.78
N ILE A 306 4.86 -17.18 5.91
CA ILE A 306 4.33 -18.29 5.09
C ILE A 306 2.83 -18.47 5.32
N ILE A 307 2.37 -18.46 6.58
CA ILE A 307 0.95 -18.57 6.92
C ILE A 307 0.15 -17.43 6.28
N MET A 308 0.65 -16.20 6.36
CA MET A 308 0.01 -15.03 5.76
C MET A 308 -0.15 -15.20 4.24
N LEU A 309 0.91 -15.64 3.54
CA LEU A 309 0.86 -15.88 2.09
C LEU A 309 -0.11 -17.01 1.73
N LEU A 310 -0.16 -18.10 2.50
CA LEU A 310 -1.13 -19.18 2.30
C LEU A 310 -2.57 -18.71 2.52
N MET A 311 -2.82 -17.87 3.53
CA MET A 311 -4.13 -17.29 3.77
C MET A 311 -4.56 -16.36 2.62
N TYR A 312 -3.62 -15.56 2.08
CA TYR A 312 -3.88 -14.73 0.91
C TYR A 312 -4.19 -15.60 -0.32
N ALA A 313 -3.44 -16.68 -0.56
CA ALA A 313 -3.70 -17.59 -1.66
C ALA A 313 -5.10 -18.26 -1.54
N ALA A 314 -5.49 -18.66 -0.33
CA ALA A 314 -6.84 -19.20 -0.07
C ALA A 314 -7.94 -18.15 -0.32
N TYR A 315 -7.72 -16.90 0.09
CA TYR A 315 -8.65 -15.80 -0.18
C TYR A 315 -8.74 -15.50 -1.68
N THR A 316 -7.62 -15.49 -2.41
CA THR A 316 -7.62 -15.30 -3.87
C THR A 316 -8.37 -16.43 -4.58
N ALA A 317 -8.16 -17.68 -4.16
CA ALA A 317 -8.92 -18.82 -4.69
C ALA A 317 -10.43 -18.66 -4.43
N TYR A 318 -10.82 -18.21 -3.24
CA TYR A 318 -12.22 -17.91 -2.91
C TYR A 318 -12.81 -16.84 -3.84
N ILE A 319 -12.09 -15.74 -4.12
CA ILE A 319 -12.55 -14.67 -5.02
C ILE A 319 -12.77 -15.21 -6.45
N ILE A 320 -11.86 -16.08 -6.93
CA ILE A 320 -11.94 -16.62 -8.30
C ILE A 320 -13.13 -17.57 -8.45
N ILE A 321 -13.53 -18.26 -7.38
CA ILE A 321 -14.60 -19.28 -7.42
C ILE A 321 -15.99 -18.67 -7.19
N ARG A 322 -16.09 -17.57 -6.41
CA ARG A 322 -17.37 -16.89 -6.15
C ARG A 322 -17.83 -16.10 -7.37
#